data_a8a5b2479629b5dcc1d394644bee6b77
#
_entry.id   a8a5b2479629b5dcc1d394644bee6b77
#
_cell.length_a   1.000
_cell.length_b   1.000
_cell.length_c   1.000
_cell.angle_alpha   90.00
_cell.angle_beta   90.00
_cell.angle_gamma   90.00
#
_symmetry.space_group_name_H-M   'P 1'
#
loop_
_entity.id
_entity.type
_entity.pdbx_description
1 polymer ?
#
loop_
_entity_poly.entity_id
_entity_poly.type
_entity_poly.pdbx_seq_one_letter_code
_entity_poly.pdbx_strand_id
1 'polypeptide(L)'
;MNSSDERKLRELGEAINYNAYGDSVADLAVDPVDMYRAIQPYSDPLDFIASTSVLPELQTRRTEDLELALGLVEVRRLANATLHILPDAAWARRVRGDFANLVARRDPARAHAVLTAGADGRYTGSVRAPLDCPRGADVLCRKFGGNGRVAAAGIEGLDRARLDEFAAAFSIAFCGESWGAGGR
;
A
#
# COMPACT_ATOMS: atom_id res chain seq x y z
N MET A 1 -14.91 -4.28 -25.28
CA MET A 1 -13.70 -4.82 -24.57
C MET A 1 -14.12 -6.14 -23.97
N ASN A 2 -13.35 -7.20 -24.16
CA ASN A 2 -13.69 -8.51 -23.58
C ASN A 2 -13.08 -8.65 -22.18
N SER A 3 -13.54 -9.63 -21.38
CA SER A 3 -13.08 -9.84 -20.01
C SER A 3 -11.58 -10.18 -19.90
N SER A 4 -10.97 -10.71 -20.96
CA SER A 4 -9.53 -10.98 -21.02
C SER A 4 -8.72 -9.69 -21.13
N ASP A 5 -9.16 -8.75 -21.95
CA ASP A 5 -8.48 -7.44 -22.13
C ASP A 5 -8.60 -6.60 -20.86
N GLU A 6 -9.77 -6.60 -20.20
CA GLU A 6 -9.97 -5.92 -18.93
C GLU A 6 -9.01 -6.43 -17.86
N ARG A 7 -8.80 -7.75 -17.79
CA ARG A 7 -7.82 -8.34 -16.87
C ARG A 7 -6.41 -7.89 -17.18
N LYS A 8 -5.98 -7.96 -18.46
CA LYS A 8 -4.63 -7.53 -18.87
C LYS A 8 -4.38 -6.06 -18.55
N LEU A 9 -5.35 -5.18 -18.82
CA LEU A 9 -5.24 -3.75 -18.53
C LEU A 9 -5.16 -3.49 -17.02
N ARG A 10 -5.89 -4.25 -16.21
CA ARG A 10 -5.80 -4.17 -14.75
C ARG A 10 -4.42 -4.60 -14.26
N GLU A 11 -3.89 -5.73 -14.76
CA GLU A 11 -2.56 -6.23 -14.42
C GLU A 11 -1.47 -5.22 -14.82
N LEU A 12 -1.59 -4.57 -15.97
CA LEU A 12 -0.70 -3.47 -16.37
C LEU A 12 -0.79 -2.30 -15.41
N GLY A 13 -2.00 -1.85 -15.07
CA GLY A 13 -2.21 -0.76 -14.12
C GLY A 13 -1.62 -1.06 -12.73
N GLU A 14 -1.78 -2.29 -12.24
CA GLU A 14 -1.19 -2.74 -10.97
C GLU A 14 0.34 -2.76 -11.03
N ALA A 15 0.94 -3.22 -12.14
CA ALA A 15 2.39 -3.25 -12.32
C ALA A 15 2.99 -1.83 -12.41
N ILE A 16 2.36 -0.93 -13.15
CA ILE A 16 2.79 0.47 -13.23
C ILE A 16 2.66 1.14 -11.84
N ASN A 17 1.54 0.90 -11.15
CA ASN A 17 1.34 1.44 -9.81
C ASN A 17 2.39 0.91 -8.81
N TYR A 18 2.72 -0.37 -8.85
CA TYR A 18 3.80 -0.94 -8.05
C TYR A 18 5.13 -0.22 -8.30
N ASN A 19 5.48 0.06 -9.57
CA ASN A 19 6.72 0.78 -9.93
C ASN A 19 6.69 2.28 -9.61
N ALA A 20 5.56 2.83 -9.16
CA ALA A 20 5.43 4.23 -8.78
C ALA A 20 5.68 4.48 -7.28
N TYR A 21 5.85 3.42 -6.48
CA TYR A 21 6.09 3.53 -5.05
C TYR A 21 7.56 3.38 -4.70
N GLY A 22 8.09 4.38 -3.99
CA GLY A 22 9.46 4.43 -3.46
C GLY A 22 9.68 5.80 -2.81
N ASP A 23 10.69 5.91 -1.99
CA ASP A 23 11.10 7.20 -1.41
C ASP A 23 12.09 7.93 -2.35
N SER A 24 12.65 7.20 -3.32
CA SER A 24 13.54 7.72 -4.35
C SER A 24 13.46 6.89 -5.63
N VAL A 25 14.00 7.41 -6.74
CA VAL A 25 14.10 6.69 -8.01
C VAL A 25 14.88 5.37 -7.86
N ALA A 26 15.89 5.35 -6.98
CA ALA A 26 16.69 4.15 -6.72
C ALA A 26 15.90 2.99 -6.08
N ASP A 27 14.73 3.27 -5.49
CA ASP A 27 13.86 2.22 -4.95
C ASP A 27 13.03 1.52 -6.04
N LEU A 28 12.84 2.17 -7.20
CA LEU A 28 11.96 1.65 -8.25
C LEU A 28 12.54 0.41 -8.92
N ALA A 29 11.69 -0.48 -9.38
CA ALA A 29 12.11 -1.69 -10.08
C ALA A 29 12.61 -1.38 -11.50
N VAL A 30 11.97 -0.40 -12.14
CA VAL A 30 12.35 0.11 -13.48
C VAL A 30 12.46 1.63 -13.38
N ASP A 31 13.54 2.20 -13.92
CA ASP A 31 13.74 3.65 -13.97
C ASP A 31 12.58 4.32 -14.73
N PRO A 32 12.04 5.47 -14.26
CA PRO A 32 10.92 6.16 -14.92
C PRO A 32 11.20 6.56 -16.37
N VAL A 33 12.45 6.90 -16.71
CA VAL A 33 12.85 7.24 -18.09
C VAL A 33 12.79 5.99 -18.97
N ASP A 34 13.25 4.85 -18.47
CA ASP A 34 13.21 3.60 -19.22
C ASP A 34 11.77 3.07 -19.34
N MET A 35 10.96 3.23 -18.31
CA MET A 35 9.52 2.96 -18.38
C MET A 35 8.83 3.83 -19.44
N TYR A 36 9.12 5.13 -19.47
CA TYR A 36 8.57 6.04 -20.48
C TYR A 36 8.98 5.61 -21.89
N ARG A 37 10.27 5.31 -22.10
CA ARG A 37 10.80 4.85 -23.41
C ARG A 37 10.15 3.54 -23.86
N ALA A 38 9.84 2.63 -22.91
CA ALA A 38 9.19 1.38 -23.21
C ALA A 38 7.73 1.55 -23.62
N ILE A 39 7.01 2.51 -23.02
CA ILE A 39 5.58 2.76 -23.29
C ILE A 39 5.35 3.65 -24.51
N GLN A 40 6.17 4.68 -24.70
CA GLN A 40 5.99 5.76 -25.68
C GLN A 40 5.75 5.30 -27.13
N PRO A 41 6.32 4.17 -27.63
CA PRO A 41 6.05 3.72 -29.00
C PRO A 41 4.63 3.21 -29.25
N TYR A 42 3.86 2.93 -28.21
CA TYR A 42 2.55 2.28 -28.33
C TYR A 42 1.41 3.27 -28.03
N SER A 43 0.45 3.34 -28.96
CA SER A 43 -0.80 4.08 -28.74
C SER A 43 -1.90 3.24 -28.10
N ASP A 44 -1.82 1.91 -28.25
CA ASP A 44 -2.73 0.95 -27.60
C ASP A 44 -1.97 0.22 -26.47
N PRO A 45 -2.45 0.26 -25.22
CA PRO A 45 -1.83 -0.46 -24.11
C PRO A 45 -1.85 -1.99 -24.29
N LEU A 46 -2.76 -2.55 -25.07
CA LEU A 46 -2.76 -4.00 -25.37
C LEU A 46 -1.60 -4.39 -26.28
N ASP A 47 -1.22 -3.54 -27.24
CA ASP A 47 -0.03 -3.74 -28.08
C ASP A 47 1.25 -3.66 -27.25
N PHE A 48 1.31 -2.71 -26.30
CA PHE A 48 2.41 -2.64 -25.34
C PHE A 48 2.52 -3.93 -24.53
N ILE A 49 1.43 -4.42 -23.94
CA ILE A 49 1.38 -5.67 -23.17
C ILE A 49 1.90 -6.86 -24.00
N ALA A 50 1.50 -6.94 -25.27
CA ALA A 50 1.88 -8.05 -26.14
C ALA A 50 3.35 -8.04 -26.57
N SER A 51 4.00 -6.88 -26.56
CA SER A 51 5.32 -6.68 -27.15
C SER A 51 6.44 -6.39 -26.15
N THR A 52 6.10 -6.08 -24.89
CA THR A 52 7.07 -5.65 -23.88
C THR A 52 7.57 -6.79 -22.99
N SER A 53 8.84 -6.72 -22.59
CA SER A 53 9.39 -7.54 -21.51
C SER A 53 9.26 -6.88 -20.12
N VAL A 54 8.96 -5.57 -20.08
CA VAL A 54 8.90 -4.80 -18.83
C VAL A 54 7.77 -5.25 -17.93
N LEU A 55 6.59 -5.55 -18.50
CA LEU A 55 5.44 -6.00 -17.71
C LEU A 55 5.70 -7.32 -16.98
N PRO A 56 6.18 -8.40 -17.63
CA PRO A 56 6.58 -9.64 -16.94
C PRO A 56 7.65 -9.41 -15.86
N GLU A 57 8.63 -8.54 -16.12
CA GLU A 57 9.66 -8.21 -15.14
C GLU A 57 9.04 -7.56 -13.88
N LEU A 58 8.18 -6.55 -14.04
CA LEU A 58 7.51 -5.89 -12.93
C LEU A 58 6.61 -6.84 -12.14
N GLN A 59 5.89 -7.73 -12.83
CA GLN A 59 5.03 -8.73 -12.19
C GLN A 59 5.85 -9.73 -11.35
N THR A 60 7.00 -10.17 -11.87
CA THR A 60 7.91 -11.06 -11.15
C THR A 60 8.45 -10.39 -9.90
N ARG A 61 9.02 -9.18 -10.04
CA ARG A 61 9.54 -8.41 -8.90
C ARG A 61 8.48 -8.11 -7.86
N ARG A 62 7.29 -7.72 -8.28
CA ARG A 62 6.16 -7.49 -7.36
C ARG A 62 5.81 -8.74 -6.56
N THR A 63 5.83 -9.90 -7.19
CA THR A 63 5.57 -11.18 -6.54
C THR A 63 6.65 -11.51 -5.52
N GLU A 64 7.91 -11.40 -5.90
CA GLU A 64 9.07 -11.61 -5.01
C GLU A 64 9.04 -10.67 -3.79
N ASP A 65 8.76 -9.37 -4.02
CA ASP A 65 8.68 -8.38 -2.94
C ASP A 65 7.50 -8.67 -1.99
N LEU A 66 6.36 -9.15 -2.50
CA LEU A 66 5.22 -9.55 -1.67
C LEU A 66 5.52 -10.81 -0.85
N GLU A 67 6.28 -11.75 -1.40
CA GLU A 67 6.75 -12.95 -0.66
C GLU A 67 7.71 -12.56 0.46
N LEU A 68 8.65 -11.64 0.20
CA LEU A 68 9.51 -11.06 1.23
C LEU A 68 8.69 -10.38 2.33
N ALA A 69 7.68 -9.58 1.96
CA ALA A 69 6.81 -8.93 2.94
C ALA A 69 6.07 -9.94 3.82
N LEU A 70 5.56 -11.02 3.24
CA LEU A 70 4.89 -12.08 4.00
C LEU A 70 5.83 -12.82 4.96
N GLY A 71 7.11 -12.98 4.60
CA GLY A 71 8.11 -13.70 5.39
C GLY A 71 8.80 -12.85 6.48
N LEU A 72 8.93 -11.54 6.26
CA LEU A 72 9.76 -10.66 7.08
C LEU A 72 8.98 -9.60 7.87
N VAL A 73 7.66 -9.53 7.74
CA VAL A 73 6.84 -8.52 8.42
C VAL A 73 6.74 -8.79 9.92
N GLU A 74 7.01 -7.75 10.73
CA GLU A 74 6.61 -7.77 12.14
C GLU A 74 5.11 -7.49 12.24
N VAL A 75 4.38 -8.33 12.96
CA VAL A 75 2.92 -8.22 13.10
C VAL A 75 2.54 -7.96 14.55
N ARG A 76 1.83 -6.85 14.79
CA ARG A 76 1.21 -6.53 16.09
C ARG A 76 -0.31 -6.62 15.95
N ARG A 77 -0.92 -7.62 16.58
CA ARG A 77 -2.37 -7.77 16.61
C ARG A 77 -2.95 -6.91 17.74
N LEU A 78 -3.88 -6.05 17.36
CA LEU A 78 -4.67 -5.20 18.26
C LEU A 78 -6.12 -5.76 18.33
N ALA A 79 -7.00 -5.15 19.08
CA ALA A 79 -8.38 -5.65 19.24
C ALA A 79 -9.09 -5.89 17.89
N ASN A 80 -9.34 -4.82 17.10
CA ASN A 80 -10.01 -4.89 15.79
C ASN A 80 -9.12 -4.43 14.62
N ALA A 81 -7.81 -4.38 14.84
CA ALA A 81 -6.84 -3.89 13.89
C ALA A 81 -5.57 -4.73 13.90
N THR A 82 -4.81 -4.68 12.83
CA THR A 82 -3.50 -5.33 12.72
C THR A 82 -2.49 -4.34 12.16
N LEU A 83 -1.42 -4.14 12.90
CA LEU A 83 -0.29 -3.32 12.49
C LEU A 83 0.80 -4.24 11.94
N HIS A 84 1.28 -3.94 10.74
CA HIS A 84 2.36 -4.62 10.05
C HIS A 84 3.52 -3.64 9.89
N ILE A 85 4.72 -4.06 10.26
CA ILE A 85 5.92 -3.24 10.16
C ILE A 85 6.91 -3.94 9.25
N LEU A 86 7.24 -3.29 8.15
CA LEU A 86 8.22 -3.72 7.16
C LEU A 86 9.57 -3.03 7.43
N PRO A 87 10.70 -3.68 7.11
CA PRO A 87 12.02 -3.12 7.32
C PRO A 87 12.30 -1.92 6.40
N ASP A 88 13.40 -1.20 6.68
CA ASP A 88 13.95 -0.21 5.76
C ASP A 88 14.64 -0.91 4.59
N ALA A 89 13.88 -1.10 3.53
CA ALA A 89 14.36 -1.73 2.29
C ALA A 89 13.56 -1.22 1.08
N ALA A 90 14.22 -1.11 -0.08
CA ALA A 90 13.59 -0.66 -1.31
C ALA A 90 12.36 -1.51 -1.68
N TRP A 91 12.46 -2.83 -1.58
CA TRP A 91 11.36 -3.75 -1.83
C TRP A 91 10.16 -3.50 -0.90
N ALA A 92 10.40 -3.21 0.38
CA ALA A 92 9.35 -2.93 1.36
C ALA A 92 8.58 -1.64 1.02
N ARG A 93 9.28 -0.62 0.54
CA ARG A 93 8.68 0.64 0.08
C ARG A 93 7.81 0.41 -1.16
N ARG A 94 8.30 -0.36 -2.15
CA ARG A 94 7.54 -0.68 -3.37
C ARG A 94 6.23 -1.39 -3.09
N VAL A 95 6.22 -2.40 -2.20
CA VAL A 95 5.02 -3.21 -1.96
C VAL A 95 4.10 -2.70 -0.87
N ARG A 96 4.45 -1.64 -0.14
CA ARG A 96 3.65 -1.14 1.00
C ARG A 96 2.15 -1.03 0.69
N GLY A 97 1.81 -0.42 -0.44
CA GLY A 97 0.43 -0.25 -0.88
C GLY A 97 -0.24 -1.57 -1.27
N ASP A 98 0.46 -2.40 -2.02
CA ASP A 98 -0.02 -3.70 -2.47
C ASP A 98 -0.18 -4.69 -1.31
N PHE A 99 0.79 -4.70 -0.40
CA PHE A 99 0.73 -5.52 0.81
C PHE A 99 -0.43 -5.09 1.71
N ALA A 100 -0.67 -3.78 1.86
CA ALA A 100 -1.83 -3.27 2.59
C ALA A 100 -3.15 -3.74 1.97
N ASN A 101 -3.26 -3.76 0.64
CA ASN A 101 -4.42 -4.29 -0.06
C ASN A 101 -4.55 -5.82 0.09
N LEU A 102 -3.42 -6.53 0.08
CA LEU A 102 -3.39 -7.99 0.25
C LEU A 102 -3.92 -8.40 1.63
N VAL A 103 -3.40 -7.79 2.71
CA VAL A 103 -3.80 -8.12 4.08
C VAL A 103 -5.26 -7.72 4.37
N ALA A 104 -5.72 -6.59 3.82
CA ALA A 104 -7.11 -6.18 3.94
C ALA A 104 -8.08 -7.16 3.24
N ARG A 105 -7.69 -7.75 2.10
CA ARG A 105 -8.50 -8.79 1.46
C ARG A 105 -8.47 -10.13 2.19
N ARG A 106 -7.37 -10.45 2.89
CA ARG A 106 -7.25 -11.71 3.67
C ARG A 106 -8.05 -11.69 4.96
N ASP A 107 -8.19 -10.53 5.58
CA ASP A 107 -8.97 -10.34 6.80
C ASP A 107 -9.83 -9.05 6.68
N PRO A 108 -10.95 -9.13 5.93
CA PRO A 108 -11.75 -7.97 5.54
C PRO A 108 -12.49 -7.29 6.70
N ALA A 109 -12.71 -8.01 7.80
CA ALA A 109 -13.39 -7.50 8.98
C ALA A 109 -12.48 -6.62 9.87
N ARG A 110 -11.15 -6.61 9.62
CA ARG A 110 -10.17 -5.88 10.42
C ARG A 110 -9.62 -4.68 9.67
N ALA A 111 -9.22 -3.67 10.43
CA ALA A 111 -8.39 -2.60 9.89
C ALA A 111 -6.92 -3.05 9.81
N HIS A 112 -6.21 -2.59 8.79
CA HIS A 112 -4.79 -2.90 8.60
C HIS A 112 -3.98 -1.62 8.40
N ALA A 113 -2.87 -1.50 9.12
CA ALA A 113 -1.85 -0.50 8.87
C ALA A 113 -0.56 -1.22 8.48
N VAL A 114 0.06 -0.79 7.39
CA VAL A 114 1.37 -1.25 6.94
C VAL A 114 2.33 -0.07 7.00
N LEU A 115 3.29 -0.14 7.89
CA LEU A 115 4.35 0.85 8.07
C LEU A 115 5.64 0.32 7.46
N THR A 116 6.37 1.17 6.76
CA THR A 116 7.72 0.90 6.28
C THR A 116 8.69 1.81 7.04
N ALA A 117 9.72 1.22 7.64
CA ALA A 117 10.76 2.00 8.29
C ALA A 117 11.58 2.79 7.26
N GLY A 118 11.96 4.00 7.60
CA GLY A 118 12.89 4.83 6.84
C GLY A 118 14.23 4.98 7.57
N ALA A 119 15.29 5.29 6.82
CA ALA A 119 16.64 5.50 7.34
C ALA A 119 16.73 6.70 8.31
N ASP A 120 15.79 7.63 8.21
CA ASP A 120 15.67 8.82 9.08
C ASP A 120 15.01 8.52 10.45
N GLY A 121 14.71 7.25 10.75
CA GLY A 121 14.04 6.83 11.98
C GLY A 121 12.54 7.11 12.00
N ARG A 122 11.94 7.39 10.85
CA ARG A 122 10.50 7.61 10.70
C ARG A 122 9.84 6.45 9.96
N TYR A 123 8.52 6.41 10.03
CA TYR A 123 7.72 5.46 9.25
C TYR A 123 6.88 6.19 8.21
N THR A 124 6.80 5.60 7.03
CA THR A 124 5.77 5.90 6.04
C THR A 124 4.76 4.77 6.05
N GLY A 125 3.46 5.07 6.05
CA GLY A 125 2.44 4.07 6.29
C GLY A 125 1.24 4.14 5.35
N SER A 126 0.62 2.99 5.15
CA SER A 126 -0.67 2.83 4.46
C SER A 126 -1.68 2.22 5.42
N VAL A 127 -2.81 2.89 5.62
CA VAL A 127 -3.92 2.40 6.44
C VAL A 127 -5.08 1.98 5.55
N ARG A 128 -5.69 0.86 5.87
CA ARG A 128 -6.91 0.35 5.27
C ARG A 128 -7.95 0.15 6.37
N ALA A 129 -9.10 0.78 6.23
CA ALA A 129 -10.27 0.49 7.05
C ALA A 129 -10.78 -0.93 6.75
N PRO A 130 -11.56 -1.55 7.65
CA PRO A 130 -12.23 -2.82 7.36
C PRO A 130 -13.04 -2.72 6.07
N LEU A 131 -13.02 -3.75 5.23
CA LEU A 131 -13.80 -3.75 3.98
C LEU A 131 -15.30 -3.75 4.25
N ASP A 132 -15.73 -4.34 5.38
CA ASP A 132 -17.12 -4.38 5.82
C ASP A 132 -17.61 -3.03 6.40
N CYS A 133 -16.67 -2.16 6.80
CA CYS A 133 -16.94 -0.81 7.32
C CYS A 133 -15.85 0.17 6.86
N PRO A 134 -15.86 0.58 5.57
CA PRO A 134 -14.75 1.27 4.92
C PRO A 134 -14.67 2.76 5.28
N ARG A 135 -14.45 3.09 6.57
CA ARG A 135 -14.39 4.47 7.09
C ARG A 135 -13.39 4.61 8.22
N GLY A 136 -12.92 5.86 8.46
CA GLY A 136 -12.07 6.22 9.60
C GLY A 136 -10.58 6.26 9.30
N ALA A 137 -10.11 5.74 8.17
CA ALA A 137 -8.69 5.74 7.83
C ALA A 137 -8.14 7.16 7.68
N ASP A 138 -8.88 8.05 7.01
CA ASP A 138 -8.53 9.47 6.83
C ASP A 138 -8.48 10.24 8.15
N VAL A 139 -9.44 9.99 9.05
CA VAL A 139 -9.50 10.64 10.37
C VAL A 139 -8.31 10.23 11.23
N LEU A 140 -7.98 8.92 11.25
CA LEU A 140 -6.80 8.44 11.97
C LEU A 140 -5.52 9.05 11.39
N CYS A 141 -5.32 8.96 10.08
CA CYS A 141 -4.09 9.43 9.45
C CYS A 141 -3.86 10.94 9.64
N ARG A 142 -4.91 11.76 9.57
CA ARG A 142 -4.81 13.22 9.83
C ARG A 142 -4.26 13.55 11.23
N LYS A 143 -4.55 12.74 12.27
CA LYS A 143 -3.99 12.93 13.61
C LYS A 143 -2.47 12.80 13.67
N PHE A 144 -1.89 12.11 12.68
CA PHE A 144 -0.46 11.84 12.57
C PHE A 144 0.18 12.53 11.35
N GLY A 145 -0.45 13.61 10.85
CA GLY A 145 0.09 14.40 9.74
C GLY A 145 -0.12 13.79 8.35
N GLY A 146 -0.90 12.72 8.27
CA GLY A 146 -1.23 12.05 7.02
C GLY A 146 -2.49 12.57 6.34
N ASN A 147 -2.84 11.94 5.22
CA ASN A 147 -4.02 12.28 4.43
C ASN A 147 -4.54 11.06 3.66
N GLY A 148 -5.73 11.18 3.05
CA GLY A 148 -6.30 10.14 2.21
C GLY A 148 -7.82 10.13 2.19
N ARG A 149 -8.37 9.00 1.75
CA ARG A 149 -9.82 8.76 1.68
C ARG A 149 -10.30 8.02 2.91
N VAL A 150 -11.60 8.04 3.14
CA VAL A 150 -12.25 7.41 4.31
C VAL A 150 -11.90 5.92 4.49
N ALA A 151 -11.76 5.18 3.38
CA ALA A 151 -11.43 3.75 3.39
C ALA A 151 -9.93 3.45 3.35
N ALA A 152 -9.11 4.38 2.85
CA ALA A 152 -7.68 4.16 2.63
C ALA A 152 -6.92 5.48 2.71
N ALA A 153 -5.95 5.56 3.60
CA ALA A 153 -5.16 6.77 3.84
C ALA A 153 -3.69 6.43 4.07
N GLY A 154 -2.83 7.43 4.01
CA GLY A 154 -1.39 7.30 4.23
C GLY A 154 -0.89 8.25 5.31
N ILE A 155 0.24 7.90 5.88
CA ILE A 155 1.00 8.73 6.83
C ILE A 155 2.42 8.82 6.29
N GLU A 156 2.97 10.02 6.27
CA GLU A 156 4.37 10.27 5.93
C GLU A 156 5.09 10.84 7.15
N GLY A 157 6.25 10.28 7.48
CA GLY A 157 7.11 10.80 8.53
C GLY A 157 6.59 10.61 9.96
N LEU A 158 5.88 9.52 10.26
CA LEU A 158 5.54 9.15 11.63
C LEU A 158 6.82 8.86 12.42
N ASP A 159 7.09 9.67 13.45
CA ASP A 159 8.25 9.47 14.33
C ASP A 159 8.18 8.07 14.99
N ARG A 160 9.34 7.39 15.05
CA ARG A 160 9.44 6.08 15.69
C ARG A 160 9.04 6.11 17.16
N ALA A 161 9.32 7.19 17.85
CA ALA A 161 8.91 7.38 19.25
C ALA A 161 7.39 7.45 19.44
N ARG A 162 6.63 7.77 18.38
CA ARG A 162 5.17 7.83 18.40
C ARG A 162 4.48 6.55 17.92
N LEU A 163 5.23 5.48 17.67
CA LEU A 163 4.66 4.22 17.17
C LEU A 163 3.61 3.64 18.11
N ASP A 164 3.85 3.64 19.41
CA ASP A 164 2.92 3.11 20.40
C ASP A 164 1.68 4.01 20.56
N GLU A 165 1.84 5.33 20.45
CA GLU A 165 0.73 6.29 20.37
C GLU A 165 -0.15 6.03 19.15
N PHE A 166 0.49 5.81 17.98
CA PHE A 166 -0.22 5.45 16.77
C PHE A 166 -0.97 4.11 16.93
N ALA A 167 -0.32 3.07 17.45
CA ALA A 167 -0.93 1.76 17.65
C ALA A 167 -2.15 1.83 18.59
N ALA A 168 -2.06 2.60 19.68
CA ALA A 168 -3.19 2.83 20.59
C ALA A 168 -4.35 3.57 19.88
N ALA A 169 -4.06 4.66 19.17
CA ALA A 169 -5.07 5.40 18.42
C ALA A 169 -5.69 4.55 17.30
N PHE A 170 -4.88 3.72 16.62
CA PHE A 170 -5.34 2.80 15.58
C PHE A 170 -6.29 1.73 16.15
N SER A 171 -5.95 1.14 17.30
CA SER A 171 -6.82 0.19 17.99
C SER A 171 -8.17 0.80 18.35
N ILE A 172 -8.19 2.03 18.88
CA ILE A 172 -9.41 2.75 19.28
C ILE A 172 -10.26 3.14 18.06
N ALA A 173 -9.62 3.63 16.99
CA ALA A 173 -10.32 4.14 15.81
C ALA A 173 -11.21 3.08 15.12
N PHE A 174 -10.89 1.80 15.27
CA PHE A 174 -11.60 0.70 14.64
C PHE A 174 -12.22 -0.28 15.65
N CYS A 175 -12.30 0.09 16.94
CA CYS A 175 -13.13 -0.64 17.89
C CYS A 175 -14.60 -0.49 17.51
N GLY A 176 -15.30 -1.59 17.29
CA GLY A 176 -16.73 -1.61 16.96
C GLY A 176 -17.56 -0.81 17.98
N GLU A 177 -18.54 -0.06 17.48
CA GLU A 177 -19.64 0.62 18.16
C GLU A 177 -19.50 2.11 18.56
N SER A 178 -18.47 2.86 18.23
CA SER A 178 -18.45 4.28 18.61
C SER A 178 -18.42 5.32 17.49
N TRP A 179 -18.86 5.01 16.29
CA TRP A 179 -19.17 6.00 15.25
C TRP A 179 -20.67 6.34 15.16
N GLY A 180 -21.37 6.23 16.30
CA GLY A 180 -22.74 6.65 16.49
C GLY A 180 -22.85 8.07 16.99
N ALA A 181 -23.43 8.96 16.19
CA ALA A 181 -24.11 10.19 16.56
C ALA A 181 -23.27 11.29 17.28
N GLY A 182 -22.47 12.01 16.53
CA GLY A 182 -21.88 13.27 16.98
C GLY A 182 -21.54 14.17 15.81
N GLY A 183 -22.54 14.87 15.24
CA GLY A 183 -22.26 15.90 14.24
C GLY A 183 -23.37 16.07 13.21
N ARG A 184 -24.47 16.71 13.61
CA ARG A 184 -25.29 17.51 12.69
C ARG A 184 -24.67 18.87 12.54
#